data_c8fd3d44a4ed98bdf8510912546942ae
#
_entry.id   c8fd3d44a4ed98bdf8510912546942ae
#
_cell.length_a   1.000
_cell.length_b   1.000
_cell.length_c   1.000
_cell.angle_alpha   90.00
_cell.angle_beta   90.00
_cell.angle_gamma   90.00
#
_symmetry.space_group_name_H-M   'P 1'
#
loop_
_entity.id
_entity.type
_entity.pdbx_description
1 polymer ?
#
loop_
_entity_poly.entity_id
_entity_poly.type
_entity_poly.pdbx_seq_one_letter_code
_entity_poly.pdbx_strand_id
1 'polypeptide(L)'
;FGHVENHTDIIRVTATDPDGDDLNYSIYGWQDLPNFEINASSGDLSFKNASDFESVNDHNNDGIFGIVLRVSDGNAHADQPVWIWLVNENEAPFELNSNAPLSIAENQPVGTVTGQLTAHDPDANSTLTYSLVGGSNDNHLFSIDPNGTLKTAAQLDYESNNSYAIRAQVRDQNNSSIQRNFTVNVLNVIEDLDQDGTEDAFDTDIDGDGYSNVIERAYPSDPLDANSVADTLPTALTLSSLEIMENKPVGTIVGQFTVIDPDINDSHIIKFNDINENISHNHLFTI
;
A
#
# COMPACT_ATOMS: atom_id res chain seq x y z
N PHE A 1 28.35 38.01 -12.96
CA PHE A 1 26.91 37.81 -13.23
C PHE A 1 26.48 36.40 -12.78
N GLY A 2 25.20 36.29 -12.46
CA GLY A 2 24.63 35.00 -12.06
C GLY A 2 24.31 34.13 -13.28
N HIS A 3 24.58 32.85 -13.19
CA HIS A 3 24.21 31.82 -14.14
C HIS A 3 23.41 30.74 -13.40
N VAL A 4 22.24 30.39 -13.94
CA VAL A 4 21.41 29.34 -13.36
C VAL A 4 22.10 28.00 -13.59
N GLU A 5 22.18 27.19 -12.56
CA GLU A 5 22.80 25.88 -12.66
C GLU A 5 22.05 24.94 -13.63
N ASN A 6 22.63 23.76 -13.86
CA ASN A 6 22.06 22.73 -14.74
C ASN A 6 21.96 23.15 -16.23
N HIS A 7 22.48 24.35 -16.59
CA HIS A 7 22.57 24.84 -17.95
C HIS A 7 24.04 25.05 -18.38
N THR A 8 24.31 24.87 -19.66
CA THR A 8 25.66 25.07 -20.21
C THR A 8 25.85 26.45 -20.85
N ASP A 9 24.81 26.98 -21.52
CA ASP A 9 24.90 28.26 -22.28
C ASP A 9 24.93 29.44 -21.32
N ILE A 10 26.03 30.21 -21.34
CA ILE A 10 26.23 31.33 -20.42
C ILE A 10 25.81 32.65 -21.04
N ILE A 11 26.55 33.09 -22.06
CA ILE A 11 26.34 34.39 -22.73
C ILE A 11 27.06 34.42 -24.04
N ARG A 12 26.58 35.26 -24.98
CA ARG A 12 27.35 35.66 -26.12
C ARG A 12 28.17 36.91 -25.81
N VAL A 13 29.49 36.76 -25.92
CA VAL A 13 30.45 37.88 -25.83
C VAL A 13 30.48 38.65 -27.14
N THR A 14 30.39 39.96 -27.06
CA THR A 14 30.45 40.85 -28.25
C THR A 14 31.54 41.89 -28.09
N ALA A 15 32.24 42.20 -29.19
CA ALA A 15 33.20 43.26 -29.25
C ALA A 15 33.09 43.97 -30.60
N THR A 16 33.67 45.15 -30.71
CA THR A 16 33.72 45.91 -31.93
C THR A 16 35.18 46.32 -32.22
N ASP A 17 35.56 46.19 -33.47
CA ASP A 17 36.84 46.66 -33.95
C ASP A 17 36.67 47.98 -34.72
N PRO A 18 37.47 49.06 -34.47
CA PRO A 18 37.34 50.31 -35.12
C PRO A 18 37.71 50.27 -36.61
N ASP A 19 38.61 49.37 -37.00
CA ASP A 19 39.11 49.22 -38.38
C ASP A 19 38.26 48.22 -39.18
N GLY A 20 37.37 47.48 -38.47
CA GLY A 20 36.42 46.52 -39.05
C GLY A 20 37.02 45.15 -39.33
N ASP A 21 38.11 44.83 -38.66
CA ASP A 21 38.78 43.54 -38.77
C ASP A 21 37.97 42.39 -38.10
N ASP A 22 38.17 41.16 -38.58
CA ASP A 22 37.54 39.98 -38.04
C ASP A 22 38.05 39.66 -36.63
N LEU A 23 37.15 39.51 -35.69
CA LEU A 23 37.45 39.25 -34.29
C LEU A 23 37.45 37.77 -33.95
N ASN A 24 38.46 37.33 -33.19
CA ASN A 24 38.57 36.01 -32.66
C ASN A 24 38.46 36.05 -31.14
N TYR A 25 37.56 35.20 -30.58
CA TYR A 25 37.30 35.11 -29.16
C TYR A 25 38.01 33.90 -28.55
N SER A 26 38.57 34.08 -27.35
CA SER A 26 39.23 32.99 -26.59
C SER A 26 39.10 33.21 -25.10
N ILE A 27 39.30 32.14 -24.31
CA ILE A 27 39.41 32.22 -22.87
C ILE A 27 40.88 32.12 -22.51
N TYR A 28 41.33 33.03 -21.66
CA TYR A 28 42.71 33.14 -21.27
C TYR A 28 42.81 33.26 -19.72
N GLY A 29 43.74 32.54 -19.12
CA GLY A 29 44.11 32.66 -17.69
C GLY A 29 43.04 32.18 -16.72
N TRP A 30 43.50 32.08 -15.44
CA TRP A 30 42.78 31.63 -14.27
C TRP A 30 42.48 30.14 -14.22
N GLN A 31 42.17 29.66 -13.01
CA GLN A 31 42.23 28.24 -12.69
C GLN A 31 40.92 27.51 -13.05
N ASP A 32 39.83 28.26 -13.30
CA ASP A 32 38.54 27.70 -13.70
C ASP A 32 38.40 27.51 -15.22
N LEU A 33 39.40 27.94 -15.99
CA LEU A 33 39.46 27.77 -17.45
C LEU A 33 39.04 26.37 -17.94
N PRO A 34 39.40 25.26 -17.28
CA PRO A 34 39.04 23.93 -17.74
C PRO A 34 37.52 23.67 -17.81
N ASN A 35 36.70 24.44 -17.09
CA ASN A 35 35.25 24.29 -17.01
C ASN A 35 34.54 24.95 -18.21
N PHE A 36 35.21 25.80 -18.96
CA PHE A 36 34.60 26.63 -19.98
C PHE A 36 35.07 26.34 -21.40
N GLU A 37 34.23 26.70 -22.34
CA GLU A 37 34.56 26.81 -23.76
C GLU A 37 33.93 28.07 -24.35
N ILE A 38 34.53 28.58 -25.43
CA ILE A 38 34.01 29.72 -26.20
C ILE A 38 34.13 29.42 -27.68
N ASN A 39 33.11 29.75 -28.42
CA ASN A 39 33.17 29.70 -29.88
C ASN A 39 34.01 30.87 -30.38
N ALA A 40 35.12 30.56 -31.04
CA ALA A 40 36.12 31.56 -31.47
C ALA A 40 35.59 32.63 -32.46
N SER A 41 34.55 32.30 -33.22
CA SER A 41 33.97 33.22 -34.23
C SER A 41 32.71 33.91 -33.76
N SER A 42 31.83 33.22 -33.00
CA SER A 42 30.56 33.79 -32.55
C SER A 42 30.64 34.45 -31.17
N GLY A 43 31.66 34.14 -30.38
CA GLY A 43 31.78 34.59 -28.98
C GLY A 43 30.80 33.91 -27.99
N ASP A 44 30.16 32.82 -28.39
CA ASP A 44 29.29 32.08 -27.50
C ASP A 44 30.12 31.38 -26.41
N LEU A 45 29.94 31.82 -25.16
CA LEU A 45 30.59 31.27 -23.96
C LEU A 45 29.66 30.25 -23.30
N SER A 46 30.20 29.09 -22.99
CA SER A 46 29.47 28.03 -22.30
C SER A 46 30.32 27.29 -21.26
N PHE A 47 29.67 26.62 -20.30
CA PHE A 47 30.28 25.56 -19.56
C PHE A 47 30.42 24.32 -20.46
N LYS A 48 31.53 23.57 -20.31
CA LYS A 48 31.70 22.26 -21.00
C LYS A 48 30.73 21.20 -20.50
N ASN A 49 30.44 21.23 -19.18
CA ASN A 49 29.42 20.42 -18.51
C ASN A 49 28.60 21.37 -17.67
N ALA A 50 27.31 21.12 -17.57
CA ALA A 50 26.45 21.87 -16.65
C ALA A 50 27.03 21.82 -15.23
N SER A 51 27.09 22.93 -14.55
CA SER A 51 27.55 23.04 -13.17
C SER A 51 26.34 22.95 -12.25
N ASP A 52 26.53 22.27 -11.13
CA ASP A 52 25.57 21.95 -10.08
C ASP A 52 25.90 22.84 -8.87
N PHE A 53 24.92 23.55 -8.33
CA PHE A 53 25.07 24.48 -7.22
C PHE A 53 25.39 23.74 -5.90
N GLU A 54 24.85 22.55 -5.72
CA GLU A 54 25.07 21.71 -4.54
C GLU A 54 26.43 20.99 -4.58
N SER A 55 27.01 20.85 -5.77
CA SER A 55 28.25 20.12 -6.02
C SER A 55 29.19 20.93 -6.91
N VAL A 56 29.47 22.17 -6.50
CA VAL A 56 30.30 23.11 -7.26
C VAL A 56 31.69 22.54 -7.52
N ASN A 57 32.17 22.67 -8.74
CA ASN A 57 33.47 22.20 -9.19
C ASN A 57 34.40 23.31 -9.66
N ASP A 58 34.25 24.52 -9.10
CA ASP A 58 35.21 25.60 -9.26
C ASP A 58 36.54 25.28 -8.56
N HIS A 59 37.56 26.08 -8.80
CA HIS A 59 38.90 25.81 -8.29
C HIS A 59 39.00 25.80 -6.75
N ASN A 60 38.23 26.62 -6.06
CA ASN A 60 38.32 26.82 -4.61
C ASN A 60 37.02 26.47 -3.88
N ASN A 61 36.02 25.95 -4.58
CA ASN A 61 34.72 25.54 -4.09
C ASN A 61 33.97 26.68 -3.36
N ASP A 62 34.09 27.91 -3.85
CA ASP A 62 33.34 29.07 -3.31
C ASP A 62 32.10 29.43 -4.14
N GLY A 63 31.83 28.72 -5.22
CA GLY A 63 30.69 28.93 -6.11
C GLY A 63 30.91 30.07 -7.10
N ILE A 64 32.15 30.57 -7.23
CA ILE A 64 32.49 31.70 -8.14
C ILE A 64 33.57 31.26 -9.10
N PHE A 65 33.23 31.14 -10.35
CA PHE A 65 34.16 30.84 -11.43
C PHE A 65 34.79 32.10 -11.96
N GLY A 66 36.11 32.13 -12.03
CA GLY A 66 36.91 33.24 -12.61
C GLY A 66 37.54 32.84 -13.92
N ILE A 67 37.32 33.67 -14.95
CA ILE A 67 37.98 33.53 -16.27
C ILE A 67 38.38 34.92 -16.81
N VAL A 68 39.33 34.92 -17.75
CA VAL A 68 39.59 36.12 -18.57
C VAL A 68 39.18 35.82 -20.00
N LEU A 69 38.25 36.61 -20.52
CA LEU A 69 37.89 36.61 -21.92
C LEU A 69 38.87 37.47 -22.71
N ARG A 70 39.33 36.94 -23.83
CA ARG A 70 40.20 37.66 -24.78
C ARG A 70 39.52 37.77 -26.13
N VAL A 71 39.51 38.97 -26.72
CA VAL A 71 39.16 39.20 -28.10
C VAL A 71 40.40 39.73 -28.83
N SER A 72 40.68 39.23 -30.03
CA SER A 72 41.83 39.65 -30.85
C SER A 72 41.45 39.75 -32.31
N ASP A 73 42.00 40.76 -32.99
CA ASP A 73 41.97 41.00 -34.45
C ASP A 73 43.16 40.33 -35.17
N GLY A 74 44.05 39.64 -34.47
CA GLY A 74 45.28 39.03 -34.96
C GLY A 74 46.53 39.92 -34.79
N ASN A 75 46.38 41.23 -34.58
CA ASN A 75 47.46 42.18 -34.34
C ASN A 75 47.48 42.69 -32.89
N ALA A 76 46.35 42.98 -32.36
CA ALA A 76 46.11 43.43 -30.98
C ALA A 76 45.09 42.55 -30.24
N HIS A 77 44.94 42.75 -28.96
CA HIS A 77 43.93 42.07 -28.16
C HIS A 77 43.44 42.95 -27.02
N ALA A 78 42.24 42.64 -26.55
CA ALA A 78 41.65 43.18 -25.32
C ALA A 78 41.26 42.03 -24.40
N ASP A 79 41.54 42.17 -23.10
CA ASP A 79 41.28 41.19 -22.07
C ASP A 79 40.24 41.74 -21.08
N GLN A 80 39.23 40.91 -20.75
CA GLN A 80 38.19 41.25 -19.78
C GLN A 80 38.06 40.14 -18.73
N PRO A 81 38.43 40.41 -17.47
CA PRO A 81 38.12 39.50 -16.34
C PRO A 81 36.61 39.38 -16.14
N VAL A 82 36.16 38.16 -15.93
CA VAL A 82 34.75 37.84 -15.69
C VAL A 82 34.64 36.89 -14.52
N TRP A 83 33.67 37.13 -13.63
CA TRP A 83 33.28 36.27 -12.52
C TRP A 83 31.84 35.83 -12.75
N ILE A 84 31.63 34.51 -12.64
CA ILE A 84 30.34 33.85 -12.84
C ILE A 84 30.03 33.13 -11.54
N TRP A 85 28.92 33.42 -10.90
CA TRP A 85 28.44 32.68 -9.76
C TRP A 85 27.21 31.88 -10.15
N LEU A 86 27.10 30.66 -9.61
CA LEU A 86 25.92 29.85 -9.82
C LEU A 86 24.74 30.41 -9.01
N VAL A 87 23.56 30.29 -9.60
CA VAL A 87 22.28 30.59 -8.99
C VAL A 87 21.53 29.26 -8.88
N ASN A 88 21.21 28.88 -7.65
CA ASN A 88 20.44 27.66 -7.37
C ASN A 88 19.09 27.67 -8.08
N GLU A 89 18.74 26.56 -8.69
CA GLU A 89 17.44 26.24 -9.27
C GLU A 89 16.89 25.04 -8.50
N ASN A 90 15.62 25.08 -8.12
CA ASN A 90 15.03 24.01 -7.35
C ASN A 90 14.96 22.70 -8.15
N GLU A 91 15.55 21.66 -7.60
CA GLU A 91 15.46 20.30 -8.10
C GLU A 91 14.30 19.53 -7.45
N ALA A 92 13.98 18.39 -8.04
CA ALA A 92 12.98 17.51 -7.46
C ALA A 92 13.63 16.56 -6.45
N PRO A 93 12.90 16.18 -5.41
CA PRO A 93 13.32 15.09 -4.54
C PRO A 93 13.66 13.82 -5.32
N PHE A 94 14.57 13.01 -4.81
CA PHE A 94 14.98 11.76 -5.42
C PHE A 94 15.01 10.63 -4.38
N GLU A 95 15.17 9.38 -4.84
CA GLU A 95 15.29 8.19 -3.99
C GLU A 95 14.13 8.01 -2.99
N LEU A 96 12.87 8.21 -3.44
CA LEU A 96 11.72 7.87 -2.62
C LEU A 96 11.72 6.36 -2.33
N ASN A 97 12.01 5.98 -1.09
CA ASN A 97 12.18 4.60 -0.63
C ASN A 97 11.46 4.38 0.71
N SER A 98 11.46 3.15 1.19
CA SER A 98 11.13 2.81 2.57
C SER A 98 12.37 2.36 3.33
N ASN A 99 12.46 2.70 4.61
CA ASN A 99 13.59 2.33 5.48
C ASN A 99 13.72 0.81 5.69
N ALA A 100 12.60 0.09 5.56
CA ALA A 100 12.49 -1.37 5.68
C ALA A 100 11.32 -1.85 4.80
N PRO A 101 11.18 -3.15 4.55
CA PRO A 101 9.96 -3.69 3.93
C PRO A 101 8.72 -3.22 4.68
N LEU A 102 7.74 -2.69 3.94
CA LEU A 102 6.46 -2.27 4.50
C LEU A 102 5.66 -3.53 4.84
N SER A 103 5.35 -3.73 6.12
CA SER A 103 4.60 -4.89 6.56
C SER A 103 3.84 -4.62 7.86
N ILE A 104 2.79 -5.39 8.09
CA ILE A 104 1.97 -5.32 9.29
C ILE A 104 1.33 -6.69 9.53
N ALA A 105 1.21 -7.10 10.79
CA ALA A 105 0.37 -8.23 11.13
C ALA A 105 -1.10 -7.88 10.85
N GLU A 106 -1.88 -8.85 10.43
CA GLU A 106 -3.32 -8.66 10.28
C GLU A 106 -4.01 -8.31 11.60
N ASN A 107 -5.29 -7.97 11.53
CA ASN A 107 -6.15 -7.69 12.67
C ASN A 107 -5.67 -6.55 13.58
N GLN A 108 -4.66 -5.78 13.15
CA GLN A 108 -4.21 -4.62 13.91
C GLN A 108 -5.23 -3.47 13.84
N PRO A 109 -5.35 -2.67 14.90
CA PRO A 109 -6.21 -1.50 14.91
C PRO A 109 -5.89 -0.51 13.78
N VAL A 110 -6.92 0.18 13.28
CA VAL A 110 -6.75 1.30 12.35
C VAL A 110 -5.80 2.33 12.94
N GLY A 111 -4.88 2.86 12.13
CA GLY A 111 -3.85 3.80 12.53
C GLY A 111 -2.53 3.15 12.96
N THR A 112 -2.43 1.81 12.91
CA THR A 112 -1.17 1.10 13.19
C THR A 112 -0.14 1.40 12.10
N VAL A 113 1.10 1.69 12.52
CA VAL A 113 2.21 2.02 11.62
C VAL A 113 2.66 0.78 10.86
N THR A 114 2.72 0.89 9.53
CA THR A 114 3.21 -0.17 8.62
C THR A 114 4.65 0.06 8.18
N GLY A 115 5.15 1.30 8.29
CA GLY A 115 6.51 1.65 7.93
C GLY A 115 6.73 3.15 7.75
N GLN A 116 7.94 3.49 7.30
CA GLN A 116 8.40 4.85 7.11
C GLN A 116 8.95 5.02 5.69
N LEU A 117 8.42 5.98 4.93
CA LEU A 117 8.98 6.41 3.67
C LEU A 117 10.00 7.53 3.88
N THR A 118 11.04 7.54 3.05
CA THR A 118 12.11 8.53 3.05
C THR A 118 12.46 8.94 1.63
N ALA A 119 12.97 10.13 1.46
CA ALA A 119 13.54 10.64 0.21
C ALA A 119 14.68 11.62 0.54
N HIS A 120 15.46 11.95 -0.46
CA HIS A 120 16.48 12.98 -0.41
C HIS A 120 16.11 14.10 -1.37
N ASP A 121 16.64 15.29 -1.11
CA ASP A 121 16.52 16.45 -1.96
C ASP A 121 17.90 17.08 -2.11
N PRO A 122 18.34 17.49 -3.31
CA PRO A 122 19.61 18.14 -3.49
C PRO A 122 19.66 19.48 -2.79
N ASP A 123 18.56 20.25 -2.84
CA ASP A 123 18.49 21.58 -2.28
C ASP A 123 18.70 21.63 -0.76
N ALA A 124 19.61 22.45 -0.31
CA ALA A 124 19.89 22.62 1.10
C ALA A 124 18.67 23.17 1.85
N ASN A 125 18.34 22.55 3.00
CA ASN A 125 17.19 22.89 3.86
C ASN A 125 15.82 22.66 3.19
N SER A 126 15.74 21.81 2.19
CA SER A 126 14.48 21.42 1.59
C SER A 126 13.54 20.77 2.60
N THR A 127 12.26 21.11 2.52
CA THR A 127 11.20 20.52 3.36
C THR A 127 10.37 19.56 2.53
N LEU A 128 10.49 18.27 2.83
CA LEU A 128 9.78 17.21 2.14
C LEU A 128 8.42 16.90 2.78
N THR A 129 7.39 16.77 1.95
CA THR A 129 6.04 16.40 2.37
C THR A 129 5.57 15.17 1.59
N TYR A 130 5.10 14.16 2.33
CA TYR A 130 4.66 12.90 1.77
C TYR A 130 3.14 12.84 1.67
N SER A 131 2.64 12.17 0.63
CA SER A 131 1.21 11.94 0.42
C SER A 131 0.96 10.66 -0.37
N LEU A 132 -0.22 10.05 -0.21
CA LEU A 132 -0.70 9.03 -1.12
C LEU A 132 -1.38 9.68 -2.31
N VAL A 133 -1.06 9.22 -3.53
CA VAL A 133 -1.62 9.78 -4.76
C VAL A 133 -2.68 8.85 -5.34
N GLY A 134 -3.81 9.43 -5.77
CA GLY A 134 -4.96 8.69 -6.29
C GLY A 134 -4.61 7.79 -7.48
N GLY A 135 -5.43 6.76 -7.67
CA GLY A 135 -5.28 5.78 -8.74
C GLY A 135 -6.00 4.48 -8.43
N SER A 136 -5.70 3.42 -9.17
CA SER A 136 -6.28 2.08 -9.04
C SER A 136 -5.68 1.24 -7.91
N ASN A 137 -4.98 1.85 -6.97
CA ASN A 137 -4.23 1.19 -5.92
C ASN A 137 -5.04 1.15 -4.63
N ASP A 138 -4.56 0.38 -3.66
CA ASP A 138 -5.20 0.16 -2.37
C ASP A 138 -4.97 1.33 -1.38
N ASN A 139 -4.64 2.52 -1.90
CA ASN A 139 -4.37 3.72 -1.09
C ASN A 139 -5.46 4.04 -0.07
N HIS A 140 -6.72 3.70 -0.36
CA HIS A 140 -7.86 3.95 0.53
C HIS A 140 -7.80 3.15 1.83
N LEU A 141 -7.01 2.08 1.88
CA LEU A 141 -6.77 1.25 3.07
C LEU A 141 -5.62 1.78 3.95
N PHE A 142 -4.96 2.85 3.51
CA PHE A 142 -3.80 3.42 4.17
C PHE A 142 -3.91 4.93 4.32
N SER A 143 -3.14 5.48 5.24
CA SER A 143 -2.89 6.91 5.40
C SER A 143 -1.40 7.15 5.57
N ILE A 144 -0.94 8.35 5.19
CA ILE A 144 0.46 8.74 5.39
C ILE A 144 0.52 10.11 6.03
N ASP A 145 1.34 10.24 7.05
CA ASP A 145 1.61 11.54 7.67
C ASP A 145 2.57 12.36 6.77
N PRO A 146 2.56 13.69 6.86
CA PRO A 146 3.46 14.53 6.07
C PRO A 146 4.95 14.21 6.22
N ASN A 147 5.36 13.59 7.33
CA ASN A 147 6.73 13.14 7.57
C ASN A 147 7.07 11.78 6.96
N GLY A 148 6.14 11.14 6.23
CA GLY A 148 6.34 9.85 5.57
C GLY A 148 5.98 8.62 6.40
N THR A 149 5.40 8.76 7.60
CA THR A 149 4.91 7.62 8.39
C THR A 149 3.65 7.05 7.77
N LEU A 150 3.73 5.81 7.28
CA LEU A 150 2.61 5.08 6.69
C LEU A 150 1.85 4.29 7.76
N LYS A 151 0.51 4.39 7.73
CA LYS A 151 -0.39 3.76 8.71
C LYS A 151 -1.57 3.11 8.00
N THR A 152 -2.20 2.14 8.64
CA THR A 152 -3.48 1.58 8.18
C THR A 152 -4.62 2.58 8.33
N ALA A 153 -5.57 2.56 7.38
CA ALA A 153 -6.85 3.26 7.44
C ALA A 153 -8.04 2.30 7.51
N ALA A 154 -7.77 0.98 7.42
CA ALA A 154 -8.72 -0.11 7.63
C ALA A 154 -8.04 -1.23 8.41
N GLN A 155 -8.80 -2.12 9.00
CA GLN A 155 -8.31 -3.40 9.47
C GLN A 155 -8.03 -4.29 8.26
N LEU A 156 -6.90 -4.98 8.26
CA LEU A 156 -6.46 -5.86 7.19
C LEU A 156 -6.54 -7.30 7.67
N ASP A 157 -6.89 -8.19 6.76
CA ASP A 157 -7.12 -9.60 6.96
C ASP A 157 -6.27 -10.35 5.90
N TYR A 158 -5.40 -11.23 6.35
CA TYR A 158 -4.44 -11.96 5.52
C TYR A 158 -5.15 -12.95 4.58
N GLU A 159 -6.20 -13.62 5.06
CA GLU A 159 -6.98 -14.61 4.31
C GLU A 159 -7.76 -13.95 3.18
N SER A 160 -8.17 -12.69 3.36
CA SER A 160 -8.79 -11.90 2.30
C SER A 160 -7.77 -11.39 1.29
N ASN A 161 -6.64 -10.83 1.75
CA ASN A 161 -5.55 -10.39 0.88
C ASN A 161 -4.25 -10.13 1.66
N ASN A 162 -3.19 -10.81 1.30
CA ASN A 162 -1.89 -10.73 1.97
C ASN A 162 -0.93 -9.67 1.42
N SER A 163 -1.33 -8.90 0.41
CA SER A 163 -0.45 -7.93 -0.27
C SER A 163 -1.23 -6.80 -0.91
N TYR A 164 -0.88 -5.57 -0.59
CA TYR A 164 -1.54 -4.36 -1.08
C TYR A 164 -0.56 -3.46 -1.80
N ALA A 165 -1.00 -2.87 -2.92
CA ALA A 165 -0.21 -1.92 -3.70
C ALA A 165 -0.61 -0.49 -3.38
N ILE A 166 0.34 0.34 -2.95
CA ILE A 166 0.12 1.77 -2.73
C ILE A 166 0.99 2.61 -3.67
N ARG A 167 0.57 3.83 -3.94
CA ARG A 167 1.36 4.82 -4.66
C ARG A 167 1.54 6.06 -3.79
N ALA A 168 2.79 6.36 -3.47
CA ALA A 168 3.16 7.52 -2.69
C ALA A 168 3.86 8.57 -3.56
N GLN A 169 3.75 9.81 -3.14
CA GLN A 169 4.45 10.97 -3.66
C GLN A 169 5.19 11.66 -2.52
N VAL A 170 6.39 12.13 -2.82
CA VAL A 170 7.08 13.13 -2.01
C VAL A 170 7.20 14.41 -2.82
N ARG A 171 7.05 15.53 -2.15
CA ARG A 171 7.08 16.87 -2.71
C ARG A 171 7.89 17.80 -1.84
N ASP A 172 8.70 18.67 -2.45
CA ASP A 172 9.39 19.77 -1.79
C ASP A 172 8.47 20.99 -1.56
N GLN A 173 9.01 22.04 -0.95
CA GLN A 173 8.30 23.30 -0.70
C GLN A 173 8.01 24.10 -1.98
N ASN A 174 8.72 23.84 -3.09
CA ASN A 174 8.57 24.53 -4.39
C ASN A 174 7.65 23.76 -5.35
N ASN A 175 7.09 22.61 -4.90
CA ASN A 175 6.17 21.74 -5.62
C ASN A 175 6.80 20.79 -6.63
N SER A 176 8.12 20.68 -6.71
CA SER A 176 8.78 19.59 -7.45
C SER A 176 8.53 18.27 -6.71
N SER A 177 8.35 17.18 -7.44
CA SER A 177 7.94 15.92 -6.79
C SER A 177 8.28 14.69 -7.60
N ILE A 178 8.45 13.58 -6.90
CA ILE A 178 8.50 12.23 -7.49
C ILE A 178 7.42 11.32 -6.87
N GLN A 179 7.08 10.26 -7.60
CA GLN A 179 6.10 9.27 -7.20
C GLN A 179 6.69 7.88 -7.36
N ARG A 180 6.28 6.96 -6.45
CA ARG A 180 6.69 5.56 -6.51
C ARG A 180 5.59 4.64 -5.99
N ASN A 181 5.52 3.44 -6.58
CA ASN A 181 4.67 2.36 -6.08
C ASN A 181 5.43 1.56 -5.01
N PHE A 182 4.70 1.14 -3.97
CA PHE A 182 5.19 0.27 -2.91
C PHE A 182 4.21 -0.86 -2.70
N THR A 183 4.72 -1.96 -2.16
CA THR A 183 3.91 -3.09 -1.70
C THR A 183 3.95 -3.12 -0.17
N VAL A 184 2.78 -3.24 0.44
CA VAL A 184 2.61 -3.50 1.87
C VAL A 184 2.20 -4.96 2.02
N ASN A 185 2.96 -5.73 2.79
CA ASN A 185 2.67 -7.13 3.07
C ASN A 185 1.90 -7.25 4.38
N VAL A 186 0.85 -8.04 4.38
CA VAL A 186 0.17 -8.47 5.60
C VAL A 186 0.81 -9.77 6.07
N LEU A 187 1.07 -9.88 7.35
CA LEU A 187 1.64 -11.07 7.97
C LEU A 187 0.51 -11.82 8.67
N ASN A 188 0.39 -13.10 8.36
CA ASN A 188 -0.59 -13.99 8.97
C ASN A 188 -0.39 -14.07 10.49
N VAL A 189 -1.48 -14.05 11.21
CA VAL A 189 -1.60 -14.36 12.64
C VAL A 189 -2.61 -15.49 12.76
N ILE A 190 -2.16 -16.65 13.19
CA ILE A 190 -3.04 -17.82 13.33
C ILE A 190 -4.22 -17.48 14.23
N GLU A 191 -5.41 -17.61 13.70
CA GLU A 191 -6.69 -17.48 14.37
C GLU A 191 -7.22 -18.89 14.61
N ASP A 192 -7.49 -19.27 15.85
CA ASP A 192 -7.90 -20.60 16.28
C ASP A 192 -8.78 -20.41 17.52
N LEU A 193 -10.10 -20.25 17.27
CA LEU A 193 -11.07 -19.81 18.28
C LEU A 193 -11.29 -20.88 19.35
N ASP A 194 -11.39 -22.15 18.96
CA ASP A 194 -11.65 -23.28 19.86
C ASP A 194 -10.37 -23.95 20.39
N GLN A 195 -9.20 -23.55 19.85
CA GLN A 195 -7.87 -24.04 20.23
C GLN A 195 -7.65 -25.54 19.94
N ASP A 196 -8.25 -26.04 18.86
CA ASP A 196 -8.08 -27.43 18.44
C ASP A 196 -6.78 -27.63 17.62
N GLY A 197 -6.14 -26.54 17.16
CA GLY A 197 -4.91 -26.50 16.35
C GLY A 197 -5.17 -26.36 14.86
N THR A 198 -6.42 -26.16 14.46
CA THR A 198 -6.83 -25.82 13.09
C THR A 198 -7.09 -24.31 13.03
N GLU A 199 -6.56 -23.61 12.03
CA GLU A 199 -6.81 -22.19 11.83
C GLU A 199 -8.26 -21.98 11.38
N ASP A 200 -8.97 -20.97 11.93
CA ASP A 200 -10.39 -20.68 11.66
C ASP A 200 -10.75 -20.64 10.18
N ALA A 201 -9.84 -20.12 9.33
CA ALA A 201 -10.03 -20.07 7.89
C ALA A 201 -10.14 -21.44 7.22
N PHE A 202 -9.62 -22.48 7.82
CA PHE A 202 -9.62 -23.87 7.33
C PHE A 202 -10.44 -24.80 8.21
N ASP A 203 -10.99 -24.30 9.32
CA ASP A 203 -11.78 -25.06 10.25
C ASP A 203 -13.23 -25.26 9.75
N THR A 204 -13.74 -26.45 9.96
CA THR A 204 -15.11 -26.81 9.62
C THR A 204 -16.09 -26.66 10.80
N ASP A 205 -15.58 -26.42 12.03
CA ASP A 205 -16.29 -26.29 13.30
C ASP A 205 -15.55 -25.28 14.17
N ILE A 206 -15.58 -23.99 13.77
CA ILE A 206 -14.69 -22.91 14.27
C ILE A 206 -14.80 -22.71 15.78
N ASP A 207 -15.98 -22.91 16.38
CA ASP A 207 -16.18 -22.69 17.81
C ASP A 207 -16.14 -23.97 18.65
N GLY A 208 -15.98 -25.14 17.99
CA GLY A 208 -15.76 -26.43 18.63
C GLY A 208 -16.98 -26.99 19.37
N ASP A 209 -18.21 -26.56 19.00
CA ASP A 209 -19.44 -27.00 19.66
C ASP A 209 -19.92 -28.38 19.18
N GLY A 210 -19.33 -28.93 18.12
CA GLY A 210 -19.64 -30.22 17.49
C GLY A 210 -20.58 -30.13 16.31
N TYR A 211 -21.07 -28.96 15.95
CA TYR A 211 -21.77 -28.69 14.72
C TYR A 211 -20.86 -27.98 13.72
N SER A 212 -20.93 -28.38 12.46
CA SER A 212 -20.09 -27.73 11.47
C SER A 212 -20.66 -26.37 11.06
N ASN A 213 -19.77 -25.41 10.71
CA ASN A 213 -20.13 -24.07 10.21
C ASN A 213 -21.21 -24.11 9.10
N VAL A 214 -21.26 -25.17 8.29
CA VAL A 214 -22.27 -25.35 7.23
C VAL A 214 -23.64 -25.68 7.81
N ILE A 215 -23.68 -26.53 8.84
CA ILE A 215 -24.92 -26.88 9.54
C ILE A 215 -25.47 -25.66 10.27
N GLU A 216 -24.62 -24.96 11.00
CA GLU A 216 -25.01 -23.78 11.75
C GLU A 216 -25.58 -22.66 10.88
N ARG A 217 -24.96 -22.38 9.73
CA ARG A 217 -25.52 -21.43 8.75
C ARG A 217 -26.82 -21.89 8.11
N ALA A 218 -27.10 -23.19 8.08
CA ALA A 218 -28.36 -23.74 7.56
C ALA A 218 -29.49 -23.71 8.62
N TYR A 219 -29.12 -23.81 9.88
CA TYR A 219 -30.00 -23.71 11.05
C TYR A 219 -29.55 -22.46 11.82
N PRO A 220 -30.44 -21.55 12.22
CA PRO A 220 -30.05 -20.22 12.73
C PRO A 220 -29.24 -20.29 14.04
N SER A 221 -27.99 -20.70 13.93
CA SER A 221 -26.95 -20.63 14.96
C SER A 221 -25.73 -19.87 14.46
N ASP A 222 -24.86 -19.46 15.37
CA ASP A 222 -23.69 -18.65 15.09
C ASP A 222 -22.43 -19.52 15.12
N PRO A 223 -21.74 -19.73 13.97
CA PRO A 223 -20.53 -20.55 13.89
C PRO A 223 -19.31 -20.03 14.69
N LEU A 224 -19.48 -18.93 15.41
CA LEU A 224 -18.43 -18.31 16.24
C LEU A 224 -18.79 -18.29 17.73
N ASP A 225 -19.92 -18.89 18.13
CA ASP A 225 -20.37 -18.93 19.52
C ASP A 225 -20.77 -20.35 19.93
N ALA A 226 -19.90 -21.09 20.56
CA ALA A 226 -20.10 -22.46 21.06
C ALA A 226 -21.32 -22.66 21.99
N ASN A 227 -22.01 -21.59 22.38
CA ASN A 227 -23.28 -21.67 23.11
C ASN A 227 -24.48 -21.54 22.17
N SER A 228 -24.28 -21.21 20.91
CA SER A 228 -25.30 -21.02 19.87
C SER A 228 -25.45 -22.28 19.03
N VAL A 229 -25.85 -23.38 19.63
CA VAL A 229 -25.94 -24.70 18.96
C VAL A 229 -27.07 -24.77 17.93
N ALA A 230 -26.80 -25.48 16.84
CA ALA A 230 -27.77 -25.67 15.76
C ALA A 230 -28.94 -26.58 16.19
N ASP A 231 -30.18 -26.10 16.03
CA ASP A 231 -31.40 -26.88 16.26
C ASP A 231 -31.79 -27.64 14.97
N THR A 232 -31.31 -28.86 14.83
CA THR A 232 -31.53 -29.70 13.65
C THR A 232 -32.85 -30.48 13.74
N LEU A 233 -33.36 -30.97 12.61
CA LEU A 233 -34.61 -31.72 12.60
C LEU A 233 -34.36 -33.17 12.98
N PRO A 234 -35.34 -33.81 13.68
CA PRO A 234 -35.31 -35.25 13.90
C PRO A 234 -35.09 -36.05 12.62
N THR A 235 -34.19 -36.99 12.63
CA THR A 235 -33.83 -37.78 11.45
C THR A 235 -34.66 -39.05 11.29
N ALA A 236 -35.24 -39.55 12.38
CA ALA A 236 -36.13 -40.72 12.31
C ALA A 236 -37.10 -40.79 13.50
N LEU A 237 -38.26 -41.39 13.24
CA LEU A 237 -39.23 -41.83 14.22
C LEU A 237 -39.48 -43.35 14.05
N THR A 238 -39.23 -44.12 15.06
CA THR A 238 -39.42 -45.56 15.02
C THR A 238 -40.44 -46.02 16.08
N LEU A 239 -41.08 -47.14 15.81
CA LEU A 239 -42.01 -47.77 16.76
C LEU A 239 -41.54 -49.21 17.02
N SER A 240 -41.44 -49.60 18.28
CA SER A 240 -40.85 -50.89 18.70
C SER A 240 -41.72 -52.11 18.28
N SER A 241 -43.00 -51.93 18.06
CA SER A 241 -43.91 -53.01 17.58
C SER A 241 -45.08 -52.38 16.86
N LEU A 242 -45.60 -53.07 15.81
CA LEU A 242 -46.82 -52.72 15.06
C LEU A 242 -47.92 -53.79 15.24
N GLU A 243 -47.73 -54.77 16.12
CA GLU A 243 -48.65 -55.90 16.30
C GLU A 243 -49.19 -55.95 17.70
N ILE A 244 -50.46 -56.24 17.83
CA ILE A 244 -51.14 -56.52 19.08
C ILE A 244 -52.09 -57.71 18.88
N MET A 245 -52.09 -58.64 19.86
CA MET A 245 -53.02 -59.76 19.84
C MET A 245 -54.45 -59.28 20.07
N GLU A 246 -55.41 -59.94 19.42
CA GLU A 246 -56.86 -59.69 19.65
C GLU A 246 -57.28 -59.89 21.11
N ASN A 247 -58.38 -59.31 21.51
CA ASN A 247 -58.99 -59.40 22.82
C ASN A 247 -58.09 -58.91 24.00
N LYS A 248 -57.13 -58.05 23.73
CA LYS A 248 -56.37 -57.36 24.78
C LYS A 248 -57.17 -56.20 25.38
N PRO A 249 -57.03 -55.93 26.69
CA PRO A 249 -57.74 -54.83 27.36
C PRO A 249 -57.37 -53.47 26.75
N VAL A 250 -58.29 -52.49 26.85
CA VAL A 250 -57.97 -51.08 26.57
C VAL A 250 -56.80 -50.61 27.45
N GLY A 251 -55.87 -49.86 26.90
CA GLY A 251 -54.65 -49.41 27.55
C GLY A 251 -53.47 -50.40 27.44
N THR A 252 -53.63 -51.51 26.66
CA THR A 252 -52.49 -52.37 26.35
C THR A 252 -51.51 -51.61 25.45
N ILE A 253 -50.25 -51.60 25.86
CA ILE A 253 -49.16 -50.97 25.07
C ILE A 253 -48.92 -51.79 23.82
N VAL A 254 -49.04 -51.15 22.65
CA VAL A 254 -48.76 -51.73 21.32
C VAL A 254 -47.28 -51.64 21.04
N GLY A 255 -46.66 -50.51 21.33
CA GLY A 255 -45.27 -50.23 21.09
C GLY A 255 -44.83 -48.92 21.72
N GLN A 256 -43.55 -48.67 21.69
CA GLN A 256 -42.94 -47.43 22.15
C GLN A 256 -42.33 -46.67 20.97
N PHE A 257 -42.61 -45.41 20.84
CA PHE A 257 -41.98 -44.52 19.89
C PHE A 257 -40.58 -44.14 20.41
N THR A 258 -39.64 -44.09 19.47
CA THR A 258 -38.30 -43.56 19.69
C THR A 258 -38.02 -42.57 18.58
N VAL A 259 -37.69 -41.36 18.97
CA VAL A 259 -37.19 -40.31 18.06
C VAL A 259 -35.68 -40.45 17.99
N ILE A 260 -35.13 -40.31 16.79
CA ILE A 260 -33.70 -40.21 16.57
C ILE A 260 -33.47 -38.77 16.12
N ASP A 261 -32.81 -38.02 16.98
CA ASP A 261 -32.44 -36.64 16.79
C ASP A 261 -30.94 -36.47 16.99
N PRO A 262 -30.24 -35.76 16.12
CA PRO A 262 -28.81 -35.43 16.33
C PRO A 262 -28.57 -34.56 17.56
N ASP A 263 -29.56 -33.71 17.92
CA ASP A 263 -29.40 -32.75 19.01
C ASP A 263 -29.57 -33.42 20.39
N ILE A 264 -28.56 -33.25 21.23
CA ILE A 264 -28.53 -33.85 22.58
C ILE A 264 -29.43 -33.03 23.51
N ASN A 265 -30.38 -33.68 24.17
CA ASN A 265 -31.35 -33.11 25.11
C ASN A 265 -32.58 -32.43 24.51
N ASP A 266 -32.86 -32.59 23.24
CA ASP A 266 -34.08 -32.10 22.66
C ASP A 266 -35.33 -32.79 23.23
N SER A 267 -36.39 -32.02 23.42
CA SER A 267 -37.70 -32.52 23.85
C SER A 267 -38.66 -32.64 22.68
N HIS A 268 -39.16 -33.85 22.46
CA HIS A 268 -40.01 -34.13 21.32
C HIS A 268 -41.48 -34.29 21.71
N ILE A 269 -42.40 -33.75 20.94
CA ILE A 269 -43.82 -33.97 21.07
C ILE A 269 -44.30 -34.85 19.92
N ILE A 270 -44.70 -36.08 20.23
CA ILE A 270 -45.22 -36.99 19.24
C ILE A 270 -46.75 -36.84 19.21
N LYS A 271 -47.32 -36.69 18.01
CA LYS A 271 -48.77 -36.58 17.79
C LYS A 271 -49.21 -37.42 16.61
N PHE A 272 -50.43 -37.99 16.69
CA PHE A 272 -51.03 -38.54 15.50
C PHE A 272 -51.43 -37.42 14.56
N ASN A 273 -51.06 -37.55 13.28
CA ASN A 273 -51.48 -36.63 12.22
C ASN A 273 -52.54 -37.32 11.35
N ASP A 274 -53.73 -36.78 11.33
CA ASP A 274 -54.85 -37.28 10.49
C ASP A 274 -54.73 -36.72 9.09
N ILE A 275 -53.88 -37.34 8.26
CA ILE A 275 -53.62 -36.94 6.88
C ILE A 275 -54.80 -37.29 5.97
N ASN A 276 -55.64 -38.29 6.39
CA ASN A 276 -56.82 -38.69 5.62
C ASN A 276 -57.87 -39.31 6.54
N GLU A 277 -58.94 -38.56 6.81
CA GLU A 277 -60.04 -38.96 7.73
C GLU A 277 -60.69 -40.31 7.38
N ASN A 278 -60.57 -40.79 6.13
CA ASN A 278 -61.19 -42.03 5.67
C ASN A 278 -60.35 -43.28 5.95
N ILE A 279 -59.09 -43.14 6.34
CA ILE A 279 -58.15 -44.25 6.54
C ILE A 279 -57.50 -44.22 7.94
N SER A 280 -57.69 -43.16 8.69
CA SER A 280 -57.06 -43.03 10.03
C SER A 280 -57.91 -43.74 11.11
N HIS A 281 -57.29 -44.63 11.83
CA HIS A 281 -57.84 -45.25 13.03
C HIS A 281 -57.20 -44.69 14.32
N ASN A 282 -56.70 -43.43 14.24
CA ASN A 282 -55.98 -42.78 15.37
C ASN A 282 -56.86 -42.70 16.63
N HIS A 283 -58.21 -42.65 16.45
CA HIS A 283 -59.15 -42.65 17.58
C HIS A 283 -59.11 -43.94 18.43
N LEU A 284 -58.50 -45.03 17.93
CA LEU A 284 -58.31 -46.26 18.65
C LEU A 284 -57.06 -46.32 19.52
N PHE A 285 -56.18 -45.33 19.37
CA PHE A 285 -54.89 -45.29 20.07
C PHE A 285 -54.68 -43.96 20.80
N THR A 286 -53.84 -43.99 21.82
CA THR A 286 -53.40 -42.81 22.57
C THR A 286 -51.87 -42.85 22.66
N ILE A 287 -51.24 -41.67 22.61
CA ILE A 287 -49.84 -41.46 22.83
C ILE A 287 -49.64 -40.76 24.15
#